data_3d89c695b43f05eafee0c318271b8c92
#
_entry.id   3d89c695b43f05eafee0c318271b8c92
#
_cell.length_a   1.000
_cell.length_b   1.000
_cell.length_c   1.000
_cell.angle_alpha   90.00
_cell.angle_beta   90.00
_cell.angle_gamma   90.00
#
_symmetry.space_group_name_H-M   'P 1'
#
loop_
_entity.id
_entity.type
_entity.pdbx_description
1 polymer ?
#
loop_
_entity_poly.entity_id
_entity_poly.type
_entity_poly.pdbx_seq_one_letter_code
_entity_poly.pdbx_strand_id
1 'polypeptide(L)'
;VDSVRIRNGKFSIQRKDSIEEVLQLRLKASDDDLYPITLPVVTEKGMVKTVLGELVLTSGTPLNDKLQDFLLAVDCFSDEMVRSDRKTEEVRKEFAHLLETSILQNKNNSVGIYIFRIYSSRLTSENRATILKKAGEEFRKKIE
;
A
#
# COMPACT_ATOMS: atom_id res chain seq x y z
N VAL A 1 -15.09 12.68 5.90
CA VAL A 1 -14.16 11.89 6.71
C VAL A 1 -14.93 11.21 7.82
N ASP A 2 -14.93 9.89 7.80
CA ASP A 2 -15.55 9.10 8.85
C ASP A 2 -14.58 8.92 10.01
N SER A 3 -15.09 8.99 11.22
CA SER A 3 -14.29 8.74 12.41
C SER A 3 -15.11 7.94 13.44
N VAL A 4 -14.40 7.20 14.26
CA VAL A 4 -14.98 6.40 15.32
C VAL A 4 -14.01 6.37 16.52
N ARG A 5 -14.55 6.34 17.73
CA ARG A 5 -13.75 6.19 18.94
C ARG A 5 -13.46 4.71 19.20
N ILE A 6 -12.22 4.43 19.56
CA ILE A 6 -11.81 3.11 20.00
C ILE A 6 -12.26 2.92 21.44
N ARG A 7 -12.97 1.83 21.71
CA ARG A 7 -13.45 1.45 23.05
C ARG A 7 -12.99 0.04 23.37
N ASN A 8 -12.34 -0.13 24.52
CA ASN A 8 -11.79 -1.43 24.95
C ASN A 8 -10.88 -2.06 23.89
N GLY A 9 -10.09 -1.22 23.18
CA GLY A 9 -9.18 -1.69 22.14
C GLY A 9 -9.87 -2.11 20.85
N LYS A 10 -11.15 -1.84 20.67
CA LYS A 10 -11.93 -2.27 19.50
C LYS A 10 -12.62 -1.10 18.81
N PHE A 11 -12.76 -1.19 17.48
CA PHE A 11 -13.51 -0.22 16.68
C PHE A 11 -14.16 -0.92 15.48
N SER A 12 -15.15 -0.27 14.90
CA SER A 12 -15.80 -0.70 13.68
C SER A 12 -16.27 0.52 12.89
N ILE A 13 -15.97 0.53 11.59
CA ILE A 13 -16.44 1.57 10.66
C ILE A 13 -17.14 0.87 9.51
N GLN A 14 -18.34 1.33 9.17
CA GLN A 14 -19.10 0.82 8.03
C GLN A 14 -19.16 1.85 6.92
N ARG A 15 -19.01 1.39 5.68
CA ARG A 15 -19.20 2.22 4.49
C ARG A 15 -20.21 1.56 3.56
N LYS A 16 -21.02 2.38 2.91
CA LYS A 16 -22.08 1.91 1.99
C LYS A 16 -21.72 2.10 0.52
N ASP A 17 -20.69 2.89 0.23
CA ASP A 17 -20.28 3.10 -1.15
C ASP A 17 -19.54 1.86 -1.68
N SER A 18 -19.60 1.67 -3.01
CA SER A 18 -19.00 0.53 -3.68
C SER A 18 -17.81 0.91 -4.55
N ILE A 19 -17.25 2.09 -4.33
CA ILE A 19 -16.09 2.56 -5.09
C ILE A 19 -14.82 1.89 -4.55
N GLU A 20 -14.12 1.19 -5.44
CA GLU A 20 -12.81 0.60 -5.12
C GLU A 20 -11.75 1.70 -5.13
N GLU A 21 -11.19 1.99 -3.97
CA GLU A 21 -10.11 2.96 -3.82
C GLU A 21 -9.27 2.62 -2.59
N VAL A 22 -8.07 3.18 -2.51
CA VAL A 22 -7.21 3.02 -1.33
C VAL A 22 -7.35 4.27 -0.46
N LEU A 23 -7.83 4.08 0.76
CA LEU A 23 -7.98 5.13 1.76
C LEU A 23 -6.95 4.95 2.88
N GLN A 24 -6.69 6.02 3.61
CA GLN A 24 -5.83 5.98 4.78
C GLN A 24 -6.67 5.88 6.05
N LEU A 25 -6.41 4.82 6.82
CA LEU A 25 -6.91 4.70 8.17
C LEU A 25 -5.89 5.34 9.12
N ARG A 26 -6.33 6.27 9.95
CA ARG A 26 -5.45 6.98 10.89
C ARG A 26 -5.86 6.70 12.31
N LEU A 27 -4.92 6.18 13.10
CA LEU A 27 -5.08 6.02 14.54
C LEU A 27 -4.43 7.19 15.25
N LYS A 28 -5.23 7.98 15.96
CA LYS A 28 -4.75 9.12 16.73
C LYS A 28 -4.94 8.84 18.22
N ALA A 29 -3.94 9.16 19.03
CA ALA A 29 -4.04 9.10 20.48
C ALA A 29 -4.92 10.25 21.02
N SER A 30 -4.91 11.41 20.32
CA SER A 30 -5.73 12.58 20.63
C SER A 30 -5.93 13.39 19.35
N ASP A 31 -6.83 14.39 19.38
CA ASP A 31 -7.06 15.28 18.24
C ASP A 31 -5.80 16.07 17.85
N ASP A 32 -4.90 16.30 18.81
CA ASP A 32 -3.65 17.06 18.62
C ASP A 32 -2.45 16.15 18.29
N ASP A 33 -2.67 14.86 18.05
CA ASP A 33 -1.60 13.94 17.72
C ASP A 33 -0.97 14.29 16.38
N LEU A 34 0.32 14.67 16.42
CA LEU A 34 1.09 15.05 15.24
C LEU A 34 1.64 13.84 14.47
N TYR A 35 1.68 12.67 15.08
CA TYR A 35 2.28 11.45 14.51
C TYR A 35 1.32 10.27 14.60
N PRO A 36 0.14 10.36 13.95
CA PRO A 36 -0.80 9.25 13.98
C PRO A 36 -0.25 8.04 13.22
N ILE A 37 -0.62 6.84 13.67
CA ILE A 37 -0.34 5.62 12.91
C ILE A 37 -1.28 5.62 11.70
N THR A 38 -0.73 5.44 10.49
CA THR A 38 -1.50 5.39 9.27
C THR A 38 -1.37 4.02 8.61
N LEU A 39 -2.46 3.56 8.02
CA LEU A 39 -2.52 2.27 7.36
C LEU A 39 -3.39 2.41 6.10
N PRO A 40 -2.89 2.02 4.91
CA PRO A 40 -3.72 2.02 3.72
C PRO A 40 -4.71 0.85 3.75
N VAL A 41 -5.93 1.12 3.34
CA VAL A 41 -7.02 0.13 3.28
C VAL A 41 -7.73 0.26 1.94
N VAL A 42 -7.92 -0.85 1.25
CA VAL A 42 -8.70 -0.88 0.01
C VAL A 42 -10.19 -1.02 0.38
N THR A 43 -11.00 -0.14 -0.17
CA THR A 43 -12.46 -0.22 0.00
C THR A 43 -13.02 -1.29 -0.93
N GLU A 44 -13.36 -2.42 -0.37
CA GLU A 44 -13.92 -3.58 -1.06
C GLU A 44 -15.17 -4.06 -0.34
N LYS A 45 -16.00 -4.77 -1.07
CA LYS A 45 -17.14 -5.48 -0.47
C LYS A 45 -16.63 -6.57 0.46
N GLY A 46 -17.12 -6.59 1.68
CA GLY A 46 -16.77 -7.59 2.69
C GLY A 46 -16.28 -6.96 3.99
N MET A 47 -15.72 -7.77 4.83
CA MET A 47 -15.22 -7.35 6.15
C MET A 47 -13.68 -7.30 6.12
N VAL A 48 -13.14 -6.12 6.31
CA VAL A 48 -11.70 -5.91 6.44
C VAL A 48 -11.35 -5.94 7.94
N LYS A 49 -10.46 -6.85 8.31
CA LYS A 49 -9.91 -6.89 9.66
C LYS A 49 -8.65 -6.05 9.72
N THR A 50 -8.58 -5.18 10.72
CA THR A 50 -7.43 -4.32 10.95
C THR A 50 -6.89 -4.54 12.34
N VAL A 51 -5.58 -4.79 12.45
CA VAL A 51 -4.87 -4.91 13.71
C VAL A 51 -3.89 -3.76 13.81
N LEU A 52 -4.01 -2.98 14.88
CA LEU A 52 -3.15 -1.83 15.17
C LEU A 52 -2.41 -2.10 16.49
N GLY A 53 -1.17 -2.53 16.41
CA GLY A 53 -0.35 -2.87 17.56
C GLY A 53 1.12 -2.92 17.16
N GLU A 54 1.86 -3.87 17.67
CA GLU A 54 3.26 -4.10 17.27
C GLU A 54 3.37 -4.40 15.76
N LEU A 55 2.35 -5.10 15.24
CA LEU A 55 2.16 -5.28 13.80
C LEU A 55 0.91 -4.52 13.39
N VAL A 56 1.01 -3.80 12.27
CA VAL A 56 -0.11 -3.07 11.68
C VAL A 56 -0.51 -3.83 10.42
N LEU A 57 -1.66 -4.51 10.47
CA LEU A 57 -2.10 -5.44 9.43
C LEU A 57 -3.54 -5.18 9.02
N THR A 58 -3.81 -5.28 7.71
CA THR A 58 -5.17 -5.40 7.17
C THR A 58 -5.29 -6.72 6.43
N SER A 59 -6.45 -7.36 6.53
CA SER A 59 -6.71 -8.64 5.86
C SER A 59 -8.21 -8.89 5.74
N GLY A 60 -8.57 -9.95 5.04
CA GLY A 60 -9.93 -10.46 5.00
C GLY A 60 -10.66 -10.24 3.68
N THR A 61 -10.10 -9.41 2.78
CA THR A 61 -10.63 -9.24 1.43
C THR A 61 -9.49 -9.38 0.41
N PRO A 62 -9.75 -9.80 -0.84
CA PRO A 62 -8.69 -10.10 -1.81
C PRO A 62 -7.70 -8.97 -2.05
N LEU A 63 -8.17 -7.74 -2.24
CA LEU A 63 -7.28 -6.62 -2.53
C LEU A 63 -6.53 -6.14 -1.29
N ASN A 64 -7.14 -6.20 -0.11
CA ASN A 64 -6.42 -5.89 1.13
C ASN A 64 -5.35 -6.93 1.42
N ASP A 65 -5.60 -8.20 1.12
CA ASP A 65 -4.59 -9.25 1.25
C ASP A 65 -3.42 -9.00 0.29
N LYS A 66 -3.69 -8.62 -0.95
CA LYS A 66 -2.63 -8.25 -1.93
C LYS A 66 -1.84 -7.02 -1.49
N LEU A 67 -2.52 -6.00 -0.98
CA LEU A 67 -1.86 -4.81 -0.45
C LEU A 67 -0.97 -5.17 0.74
N GLN A 68 -1.45 -6.01 1.63
CA GLN A 68 -0.68 -6.47 2.79
C GLN A 68 0.55 -7.28 2.36
N ASP A 69 0.41 -8.17 1.39
CA ASP A 69 1.55 -8.92 0.84
C ASP A 69 2.64 -7.99 0.30
N PHE A 70 2.23 -6.93 -0.41
CA PHE A 70 3.17 -5.92 -0.89
C PHE A 70 3.87 -5.19 0.25
N LEU A 71 3.13 -4.74 1.26
CA LEU A 71 3.70 -4.02 2.40
C LEU A 71 4.69 -4.88 3.18
N LEU A 72 4.38 -6.16 3.36
CA LEU A 72 5.29 -7.13 3.99
C LEU A 72 6.55 -7.35 3.15
N ALA A 73 6.42 -7.42 1.83
CA ALA A 73 7.56 -7.55 0.93
C ALA A 73 8.50 -6.33 1.03
N VAL A 74 7.95 -5.12 1.14
CA VAL A 74 8.74 -3.89 1.35
C VAL A 74 9.48 -3.93 2.68
N ASP A 75 8.82 -4.35 3.75
CA ASP A 75 9.43 -4.46 5.07
C ASP A 75 10.56 -5.49 5.09
N CYS A 76 10.34 -6.68 4.51
CA CYS A 76 11.38 -7.70 4.39
C CYS A 76 12.57 -7.22 3.59
N PHE A 77 12.33 -6.53 2.49
CA PHE A 77 13.38 -5.95 1.66
C PHE A 77 14.21 -4.93 2.46
N SER A 78 13.55 -4.04 3.20
CA SER A 78 14.22 -3.03 4.02
C SER A 78 15.09 -3.66 5.11
N ASP A 79 14.60 -4.70 5.78
CA ASP A 79 15.33 -5.42 6.81
C ASP A 79 16.58 -6.12 6.26
N GLU A 80 16.47 -6.75 5.09
CA GLU A 80 17.61 -7.38 4.41
C GLU A 80 18.68 -6.35 4.04
N MET A 81 18.27 -5.17 3.56
CA MET A 81 19.18 -4.13 3.12
C MET A 81 19.96 -3.50 4.28
N VAL A 82 19.33 -3.34 5.44
CA VAL A 82 19.99 -2.84 6.65
C VAL A 82 21.11 -3.79 7.11
N ARG A 83 20.96 -5.09 6.86
CA ARG A 83 21.91 -6.13 7.28
C ARG A 83 22.99 -6.44 6.24
N SER A 84 22.87 -5.91 5.04
CA SER A 84 23.81 -6.21 3.96
C SER A 84 24.76 -5.05 3.68
N ASP A 85 26.01 -5.38 3.26
CA ASP A 85 27.03 -4.40 2.84
C ASP A 85 26.89 -4.06 1.34
N ARG A 86 25.70 -4.16 0.79
CA ARG A 86 25.48 -3.93 -0.64
C ARG A 86 25.53 -2.44 -0.99
N LYS A 87 25.97 -2.15 -2.20
CA LYS A 87 26.05 -0.79 -2.70
C LYS A 87 24.64 -0.17 -2.83
N THR A 88 24.53 1.10 -2.47
CA THR A 88 23.26 1.85 -2.55
C THR A 88 22.63 1.78 -3.93
N GLU A 89 23.43 1.82 -5.00
CA GLU A 89 22.96 1.74 -6.38
C GLU A 89 22.27 0.40 -6.69
N GLU A 90 22.85 -0.70 -6.24
CA GLU A 90 22.28 -2.04 -6.41
C GLU A 90 20.97 -2.19 -5.64
N VAL A 91 20.93 -1.67 -4.42
CA VAL A 91 19.73 -1.68 -3.57
C VAL A 91 18.58 -0.91 -4.24
N ARG A 92 18.88 0.27 -4.80
CA ARG A 92 17.86 1.07 -5.52
C ARG A 92 17.30 0.34 -6.72
N LYS A 93 18.14 -0.33 -7.49
CA LYS A 93 17.70 -1.11 -8.65
C LYS A 93 16.83 -2.28 -8.26
N GLU A 94 17.18 -2.99 -7.21
CA GLU A 94 16.38 -4.12 -6.71
C GLU A 94 15.05 -3.66 -6.17
N PHE A 95 15.02 -2.55 -5.43
CA PHE A 95 13.75 -1.98 -4.95
C PHE A 95 12.85 -1.56 -6.11
N ALA A 96 13.43 -0.88 -7.11
CA ALA A 96 12.69 -0.49 -8.32
C ALA A 96 12.12 -1.71 -9.04
N HIS A 97 12.85 -2.82 -9.08
CA HIS A 97 12.37 -4.08 -9.67
C HIS A 97 11.23 -4.69 -8.84
N LEU A 98 11.33 -4.68 -7.53
CA LEU A 98 10.25 -5.11 -6.64
C LEU A 98 8.97 -4.31 -6.90
N LEU A 99 9.08 -2.99 -7.02
CA LEU A 99 7.96 -2.11 -7.31
C LEU A 99 7.35 -2.40 -8.69
N GLU A 100 8.17 -2.52 -9.72
CA GLU A 100 7.73 -2.85 -11.07
C GLU A 100 6.94 -4.16 -11.09
N THR A 101 7.48 -5.21 -10.48
CA THR A 101 6.82 -6.51 -10.40
C THR A 101 5.47 -6.43 -9.68
N SER A 102 5.44 -5.75 -8.54
CA SER A 102 4.21 -5.60 -7.75
C SER A 102 3.14 -4.79 -8.47
N ILE A 103 3.54 -3.72 -9.16
CA ILE A 103 2.62 -2.89 -9.95
C ILE A 103 2.03 -3.72 -11.10
N LEU A 104 2.86 -4.46 -11.82
CA LEU A 104 2.39 -5.26 -12.97
C LEU A 104 1.50 -6.43 -12.52
N GLN A 105 1.77 -7.03 -11.39
CA GLN A 105 0.89 -8.06 -10.80
C GLN A 105 -0.48 -7.49 -10.42
N ASN A 106 -0.55 -6.20 -10.14
CA ASN A 106 -1.76 -5.49 -9.71
C ASN A 106 -2.25 -4.45 -10.73
N LYS A 107 -1.88 -4.59 -11.98
CA LYS A 107 -2.21 -3.61 -13.03
C LYS A 107 -3.71 -3.38 -13.26
N ASN A 108 -4.54 -4.37 -12.90
CA ASN A 108 -5.98 -4.33 -13.13
C ASN A 108 -6.80 -3.96 -11.89
N ASN A 109 -6.13 -3.54 -10.81
CA ASN A 109 -6.81 -3.18 -9.56
C ASN A 109 -6.20 -1.93 -8.92
N SER A 110 -6.85 -1.43 -7.89
CA SER A 110 -6.45 -0.21 -7.19
C SER A 110 -5.13 -0.32 -6.45
N VAL A 111 -4.69 -1.53 -6.10
CA VAL A 111 -3.40 -1.74 -5.42
C VAL A 111 -2.25 -1.31 -6.32
N GLY A 112 -2.27 -1.69 -7.60
CA GLY A 112 -1.25 -1.28 -8.57
C GLY A 112 -1.17 0.23 -8.75
N ILE A 113 -2.32 0.89 -8.84
CA ILE A 113 -2.42 2.35 -8.93
C ILE A 113 -1.83 3.01 -7.68
N TYR A 114 -2.18 2.49 -6.51
CA TYR A 114 -1.66 2.98 -5.23
C TYR A 114 -0.13 2.88 -5.16
N ILE A 115 0.42 1.71 -5.48
CA ILE A 115 1.88 1.48 -5.46
C ILE A 115 2.58 2.46 -6.40
N PHE A 116 2.07 2.61 -7.62
CA PHE A 116 2.66 3.51 -8.60
C PHE A 116 2.66 4.96 -8.08
N ARG A 117 1.55 5.44 -7.55
CA ARG A 117 1.45 6.82 -7.05
C ARG A 117 2.34 7.10 -5.85
N ILE A 118 2.39 6.18 -4.90
CA ILE A 118 3.15 6.38 -3.66
C ILE A 118 4.66 6.24 -3.90
N TYR A 119 5.07 5.30 -4.74
CA TYR A 119 6.47 4.95 -4.94
C TYR A 119 7.06 5.39 -6.27
N SER A 120 6.37 6.26 -7.04
CA SER A 120 6.84 6.68 -8.36
C SER A 120 8.23 7.32 -8.33
N SER A 121 8.60 8.03 -7.26
CA SER A 121 9.92 8.63 -7.10
C SER A 121 11.04 7.61 -6.93
N ARG A 122 10.71 6.37 -6.61
CA ARG A 122 11.69 5.27 -6.43
C ARG A 122 11.85 4.44 -7.70
N LEU A 123 11.04 4.68 -8.73
CA LEU A 123 11.15 4.01 -10.02
C LEU A 123 12.21 4.70 -10.88
N THR A 124 13.00 3.90 -11.60
CA THR A 124 13.88 4.44 -12.65
C THR A 124 13.06 4.80 -13.88
N SER A 125 13.62 5.60 -14.79
CA SER A 125 12.97 5.92 -16.06
C SER A 125 12.66 4.66 -16.87
N GLU A 126 13.56 3.69 -16.82
CA GLU A 126 13.42 2.41 -17.51
C GLU A 126 12.26 1.57 -16.93
N ASN A 127 12.21 1.44 -15.61
CA ASN A 127 11.09 0.73 -14.94
C ASN A 127 9.75 1.40 -15.25
N ARG A 128 9.71 2.72 -15.20
CA ARG A 128 8.49 3.48 -15.49
C ARG A 128 8.02 3.24 -16.93
N ALA A 129 8.94 3.29 -17.88
CA ALA A 129 8.63 3.02 -19.29
C ALA A 129 8.09 1.59 -19.48
N THR A 130 8.70 0.61 -18.84
CA THR A 130 8.25 -0.78 -18.87
C THR A 130 6.84 -0.94 -18.29
N ILE A 131 6.57 -0.31 -17.16
CA ILE A 131 5.24 -0.32 -16.53
C ILE A 131 4.20 0.28 -17.48
N LEU A 132 4.46 1.45 -18.03
CA LEU A 132 3.53 2.13 -18.93
C LEU A 132 3.26 1.34 -20.21
N LYS A 133 4.24 0.59 -20.67
CA LYS A 133 4.09 -0.27 -21.85
C LYS A 133 3.27 -1.52 -21.54
N LYS A 134 3.50 -2.17 -20.42
CA LYS A 134 2.92 -3.49 -20.07
C LYS A 134 1.61 -3.42 -19.31
N ALA A 135 1.35 -2.34 -18.60
CA ALA A 135 0.17 -2.24 -17.74
C ALA A 135 -1.15 -2.01 -18.49
N GLY A 136 -1.09 -1.50 -19.71
CA GLY A 136 -2.27 -1.28 -20.54
C GLY A 136 -2.87 0.10 -20.42
N GLU A 137 -3.86 0.39 -21.27
CA GLU A 137 -4.49 1.70 -21.38
C GLU A 137 -5.27 2.09 -20.13
N GLU A 138 -6.00 1.18 -19.55
CA GLU A 138 -6.82 1.45 -18.36
C GLU A 138 -5.95 1.92 -17.19
N PHE A 139 -4.82 1.26 -16.99
CA PHE A 139 -3.86 1.67 -15.97
C PHE A 139 -3.33 3.07 -16.26
N ARG A 140 -2.92 3.33 -17.50
CA ARG A 140 -2.38 4.64 -17.90
C ARG A 140 -3.37 5.78 -17.66
N LYS A 141 -4.64 5.57 -17.98
CA LYS A 141 -5.69 6.56 -17.75
C LYS A 141 -5.88 6.90 -16.27
N LYS A 142 -5.75 5.91 -15.42
CA LYS A 142 -5.94 6.09 -13.97
C LYS A 142 -4.79 6.78 -13.26
N ILE A 143 -3.58 6.72 -13.80
CA ILE A 143 -2.40 7.37 -13.20
C ILE A 143 -2.13 8.76 -13.74
N GLU A 144 -2.78 9.17 -14.83
CA GLU A 144 -2.68 10.51 -15.41
C GLU A 144 -3.38 11.59 -14.59
#